data_366345733610d379c51580ca5f449d0e
#
_entry.id   366345733610d379c51580ca5f449d0e
#
_cell.length_a   1.000
_cell.length_b   1.000
_cell.length_c   1.000
_cell.angle_alpha   90.00
_cell.angle_beta   90.00
_cell.angle_gamma   90.00
#
_symmetry.space_group_name_H-M   'P 1'
#
loop_
_entity.id
_entity.type
_entity.pdbx_description
1 polymer ?
#
loop_
_entity_poly.entity_id
_entity_poly.type
_entity_poly.pdbx_seq_one_letter_code
_entity_poly.pdbx_strand_id
1 'polypeptide(L)'
;VDILFTGIGKSVGRWGVGQDQEGKAPQLRSGSDLGPPWSWPRRGELRELAISSTVLAANRLGDPSERPLWVYLPPAYAQNPTERFPTIYLLQGMTGQVDMWRNRTPFRKNSLELYDDLLADPSMPPCILVLVDCWTSLGGSQFLDSGGTGRYHSFLCEEVVPAIDAEFRTLPQREHRGVAGKSSGGYGAMVTALLRPDLFSGLASHAGDALFEYCYLPEFPNVVRILRDQYQGSFERFWEDFRSRPGMSQPTDGKLINAYCMAACYSAGADGVPELPFDLLSGRMRPTVWNRWLAWDPVRMVADRSDAAHSLRAIYLDGGRRDEFFLEVGATAFKVALEEIGVQGVRLDLFDAGHGGIEYRYPIGIRFLAEALRAS
;
A
#
# COMPACT_ATOMS: atom_id res chain seq x y z
N VAL A 1 24.44 -31.34 -20.27
CA VAL A 1 24.11 -31.61 -18.87
C VAL A 1 22.64 -31.97 -18.85
N ASP A 2 22.37 -33.29 -18.86
CA ASP A 2 21.02 -33.83 -18.84
C ASP A 2 20.36 -33.63 -17.49
N ILE A 3 19.22 -32.95 -17.47
CA ILE A 3 18.35 -32.90 -16.31
C ILE A 3 17.22 -33.93 -16.53
N LEU A 4 17.35 -35.03 -15.82
CA LEU A 4 16.34 -36.09 -15.72
C LEU A 4 15.12 -35.56 -14.95
N PHE A 5 13.98 -35.46 -15.63
CA PHE A 5 12.66 -35.35 -15.00
C PHE A 5 12.13 -36.76 -14.72
N THR A 6 12.14 -37.19 -13.47
CA THR A 6 11.44 -38.39 -13.01
C THR A 6 10.15 -38.00 -12.30
N GLY A 7 9.04 -38.37 -12.95
CA GLY A 7 7.84 -38.91 -12.36
C GLY A 7 6.89 -38.04 -11.56
N ILE A 8 5.85 -37.48 -12.23
CA ILE A 8 4.50 -37.46 -11.67
C ILE A 8 3.55 -37.87 -12.82
N GLY A 9 3.15 -39.14 -12.83
CA GLY A 9 2.10 -39.64 -13.69
C GLY A 9 0.73 -39.18 -13.19
N LYS A 10 0.06 -38.30 -13.93
CA LYS A 10 -1.40 -38.20 -14.03
C LYS A 10 -1.74 -37.74 -15.45
N SER A 11 -2.60 -38.48 -16.07
CA SER A 11 -3.15 -38.39 -17.43
C SER A 11 -3.14 -36.99 -18.05
N VAL A 12 -2.26 -36.76 -19.00
CA VAL A 12 -2.41 -35.70 -19.99
C VAL A 12 -3.59 -36.13 -20.88
N GLY A 13 -4.72 -35.44 -20.69
CA GLY A 13 -5.85 -35.61 -21.61
C GLY A 13 -5.36 -35.29 -23.03
N ARG A 14 -5.59 -36.25 -23.94
CA ARG A 14 -5.36 -36.05 -25.37
C ARG A 14 -6.10 -34.80 -25.80
N TRP A 15 -5.39 -33.86 -26.36
CA TRP A 15 -5.96 -32.81 -27.17
C TRP A 15 -6.64 -33.45 -28.37
N GLY A 16 -7.97 -33.64 -28.29
CA GLY A 16 -8.77 -34.06 -29.41
C GLY A 16 -8.70 -32.97 -30.48
N VAL A 17 -8.09 -33.30 -31.61
CA VAL A 17 -8.24 -32.50 -32.83
C VAL A 17 -9.72 -32.62 -33.19
N GLY A 18 -10.49 -31.55 -32.88
CA GLY A 18 -11.89 -31.47 -33.25
C GLY A 18 -12.01 -31.50 -34.77
N GLN A 19 -12.89 -32.38 -35.24
CA GLN A 19 -13.26 -32.47 -36.64
C GLN A 19 -13.78 -31.14 -37.17
N ASP A 20 -13.43 -30.86 -38.40
CA ASP A 20 -13.74 -29.76 -39.28
C ASP A 20 -15.09 -29.07 -39.00
N GLN A 21 -15.02 -27.82 -38.52
CA GLN A 21 -16.06 -26.83 -38.74
C GLN A 21 -15.71 -26.05 -40.00
N GLU A 22 -16.36 -26.43 -41.10
CA GLU A 22 -16.22 -25.69 -42.36
C GLU A 22 -16.54 -24.18 -42.21
N GLY A 23 -15.56 -23.34 -42.52
CA GLY A 23 -15.81 -22.16 -43.32
C GLY A 23 -16.41 -20.93 -42.68
N LYS A 24 -16.49 -20.74 -41.34
CA LYS A 24 -16.80 -19.43 -40.77
C LYS A 24 -15.52 -18.65 -40.47
N ALA A 25 -15.40 -17.45 -41.08
CA ALA A 25 -14.32 -16.51 -40.76
C ALA A 25 -14.24 -16.30 -39.25
N PRO A 26 -13.02 -16.17 -38.68
CA PRO A 26 -12.84 -15.87 -37.26
C PRO A 26 -13.66 -14.64 -36.85
N GLN A 27 -14.52 -14.80 -35.86
CA GLN A 27 -15.32 -13.68 -35.35
C GLN A 27 -14.63 -13.05 -34.15
N LEU A 28 -14.47 -11.72 -34.19
CA LEU A 28 -14.01 -10.95 -33.03
C LEU A 28 -15.11 -10.95 -31.97
N ARG A 29 -14.71 -11.21 -30.72
CA ARG A 29 -15.58 -11.16 -29.54
C ARG A 29 -14.98 -10.20 -28.52
N SER A 30 -15.77 -9.73 -27.55
CA SER A 30 -15.24 -8.99 -26.41
C SER A 30 -14.26 -9.84 -25.61
N GLY A 31 -13.11 -9.27 -25.26
CA GLY A 31 -12.14 -9.92 -24.39
C GLY A 31 -12.67 -10.19 -22.97
N SER A 32 -13.74 -9.48 -22.56
CA SER A 32 -14.43 -9.72 -21.29
C SER A 32 -15.11 -11.10 -21.19
N ASP A 33 -15.38 -11.75 -22.35
CA ASP A 33 -16.04 -13.04 -22.42
C ASP A 33 -15.05 -14.22 -22.32
N LEU A 34 -13.76 -13.94 -22.20
CA LEU A 34 -12.73 -14.95 -22.05
C LEU A 34 -12.66 -15.42 -20.60
N GLY A 35 -12.62 -16.73 -20.38
CA GLY A 35 -12.36 -17.35 -19.07
C GLY A 35 -10.85 -17.52 -18.80
N PRO A 36 -10.50 -18.23 -17.72
CA PRO A 36 -9.11 -18.54 -17.42
C PRO A 36 -8.37 -19.20 -18.60
N PRO A 37 -7.10 -18.92 -18.81
CA PRO A 37 -6.21 -18.07 -18.00
C PRO A 37 -6.24 -16.58 -18.35
N TRP A 38 -7.10 -16.16 -19.28
CA TRP A 38 -7.13 -14.78 -19.82
C TRP A 38 -7.88 -13.84 -18.90
N SER A 39 -8.95 -14.30 -18.25
CA SER A 39 -9.68 -13.57 -17.22
C SER A 39 -10.20 -14.52 -16.14
N TRP A 40 -10.41 -14.00 -14.93
CA TRP A 40 -11.12 -14.68 -13.86
C TRP A 40 -12.42 -13.93 -13.59
N PRO A 41 -13.60 -14.60 -13.79
CA PRO A 41 -14.85 -13.99 -13.42
C PRO A 41 -14.86 -13.76 -11.90
N ARG A 42 -15.10 -12.52 -11.50
CA ARG A 42 -15.20 -12.15 -10.08
C ARG A 42 -16.52 -12.64 -9.51
N ARG A 43 -16.49 -13.12 -8.28
CA ARG A 43 -17.66 -13.52 -7.49
C ARG A 43 -18.24 -12.35 -6.70
N GLY A 44 -17.39 -11.41 -6.30
CA GLY A 44 -17.77 -10.12 -5.75
C GLY A 44 -17.86 -9.03 -6.83
N GLU A 45 -18.10 -7.80 -6.39
CA GLU A 45 -18.28 -6.64 -7.28
C GLU A 45 -17.21 -5.59 -7.03
N LEU A 46 -16.55 -5.09 -8.08
CA LEU A 46 -15.69 -3.93 -8.03
C LEU A 46 -16.46 -2.69 -8.49
N ARG A 47 -16.60 -1.72 -7.61
CA ARG A 47 -17.09 -0.37 -7.92
C ARG A 47 -15.90 0.55 -8.15
N GLU A 48 -15.76 1.07 -9.34
CA GLU A 48 -14.75 2.03 -9.73
C GLU A 48 -15.39 3.42 -9.67
N LEU A 49 -15.02 4.19 -8.65
CA LEU A 49 -15.58 5.50 -8.34
C LEU A 49 -14.49 6.56 -8.41
N ALA A 50 -14.90 7.81 -8.34
CA ALA A 50 -14.04 8.96 -8.11
C ALA A 50 -14.60 9.80 -6.97
N ILE A 51 -13.73 10.46 -6.23
CA ILE A 51 -14.07 11.38 -5.15
C ILE A 51 -13.41 12.74 -5.41
N SER A 52 -14.19 13.80 -5.42
CA SER A 52 -13.69 15.18 -5.54
C SER A 52 -13.30 15.69 -4.16
N SER A 53 -12.00 15.80 -3.92
CA SER A 53 -11.45 16.24 -2.64
C SER A 53 -11.39 17.75 -2.54
N THR A 54 -11.90 18.29 -1.45
CA THR A 54 -11.76 19.71 -1.11
C THR A 54 -10.45 20.00 -0.41
N VAL A 55 -9.95 19.05 0.40
CA VAL A 55 -8.71 19.23 1.15
C VAL A 55 -7.45 19.10 0.27
N LEU A 56 -7.57 18.50 -0.90
CA LEU A 56 -6.49 18.38 -1.89
C LEU A 56 -6.54 19.47 -2.97
N ALA A 57 -7.58 20.29 -3.03
CA ALA A 57 -7.80 21.25 -4.11
C ALA A 57 -6.65 22.29 -4.28
N ALA A 58 -5.94 22.61 -3.20
CA ALA A 58 -4.85 23.59 -3.19
C ALA A 58 -3.49 22.94 -2.88
N ASN A 59 -3.28 21.66 -3.26
CA ASN A 59 -1.98 21.03 -3.05
C ASN A 59 -0.89 21.71 -3.91
N ARG A 60 0.31 21.82 -3.32
CA ARG A 60 1.44 22.52 -3.94
C ARG A 60 1.89 21.92 -5.27
N LEU A 61 1.73 20.60 -5.42
CA LEU A 61 2.20 19.88 -6.61
C LEU A 61 1.33 20.11 -7.85
N GLY A 62 0.11 20.67 -7.66
CA GLY A 62 -0.88 20.79 -8.73
C GLY A 62 -1.46 19.44 -9.16
N ASP A 63 -1.31 18.42 -8.33
CA ASP A 63 -1.91 17.10 -8.58
C ASP A 63 -3.44 17.20 -8.54
N PRO A 64 -4.16 16.42 -9.37
CA PRO A 64 -5.62 16.47 -9.40
C PRO A 64 -6.25 16.23 -8.03
N SER A 65 -7.23 17.05 -7.66
CA SER A 65 -8.04 16.84 -6.45
C SER A 65 -9.17 15.83 -6.65
N GLU A 66 -9.53 15.52 -7.87
CA GLU A 66 -10.39 14.39 -8.21
C GLU A 66 -9.57 13.11 -8.19
N ARG A 67 -9.91 12.20 -7.27
CA ARG A 67 -9.13 11.00 -7.01
C ARG A 67 -9.92 9.75 -7.30
N PRO A 68 -9.35 8.73 -7.97
CA PRO A 68 -9.99 7.44 -8.11
C PRO A 68 -10.14 6.76 -6.74
N LEU A 69 -11.26 6.11 -6.54
CA LEU A 69 -11.60 5.38 -5.32
C LEU A 69 -12.32 4.09 -5.70
N TRP A 70 -11.68 2.96 -5.46
CA TRP A 70 -12.27 1.68 -5.79
C TRP A 70 -12.78 0.97 -4.55
N VAL A 71 -13.93 0.33 -4.67
CA VAL A 71 -14.56 -0.41 -3.59
C VAL A 71 -14.86 -1.83 -4.08
N TYR A 72 -14.26 -2.81 -3.41
CA TYR A 72 -14.58 -4.21 -3.65
C TYR A 72 -15.62 -4.69 -2.63
N LEU A 73 -16.77 -5.12 -3.14
CA LEU A 73 -17.88 -5.64 -2.37
C LEU A 73 -17.83 -7.18 -2.38
N PRO A 74 -17.86 -7.85 -1.20
CA PRO A 74 -17.83 -9.30 -1.13
C PRO A 74 -19.10 -9.91 -1.74
N PRO A 75 -19.09 -11.20 -2.16
CA PRO A 75 -20.30 -11.87 -2.65
C PRO A 75 -21.49 -11.78 -1.71
N ALA A 76 -21.26 -11.82 -0.40
CA ALA A 76 -22.28 -11.67 0.63
C ALA A 76 -23.03 -10.32 0.56
N TYR A 77 -22.39 -9.27 0.02
CA TYR A 77 -23.02 -7.95 -0.11
C TYR A 77 -24.26 -7.99 -1.01
N ALA A 78 -24.22 -8.71 -2.13
CA ALA A 78 -25.37 -8.86 -3.00
C ALA A 78 -26.39 -9.88 -2.45
N GLN A 79 -25.92 -10.90 -1.75
CA GLN A 79 -26.76 -11.98 -1.21
C GLN A 79 -27.62 -11.51 0.00
N ASN A 80 -27.09 -10.56 0.79
CA ASN A 80 -27.71 -10.10 2.04
C ASN A 80 -27.98 -8.58 2.00
N PRO A 81 -29.08 -8.12 1.38
CA PRO A 81 -29.30 -6.69 1.10
C PRO A 81 -29.48 -5.80 2.33
N THR A 82 -29.74 -6.36 3.51
CA THR A 82 -29.92 -5.60 4.77
C THR A 82 -28.68 -5.67 5.69
N GLU A 83 -27.74 -6.54 5.39
CA GLU A 83 -26.52 -6.73 6.20
C GLU A 83 -25.54 -5.57 6.00
N ARG A 84 -24.87 -5.18 7.10
CA ARG A 84 -23.79 -4.21 7.12
C ARG A 84 -22.47 -4.91 7.41
N PHE A 85 -21.38 -4.40 6.85
CA PHE A 85 -20.10 -5.08 6.80
C PHE A 85 -18.97 -4.25 7.42
N PRO A 86 -18.01 -4.91 8.09
CA PRO A 86 -16.73 -4.29 8.43
C PRO A 86 -16.04 -3.77 7.16
N THR A 87 -15.20 -2.74 7.32
CA THR A 87 -14.51 -2.10 6.19
C THR A 87 -13.01 -2.06 6.44
N ILE A 88 -12.23 -2.46 5.43
CA ILE A 88 -10.78 -2.40 5.46
C ILE A 88 -10.29 -1.50 4.34
N TYR A 89 -9.56 -0.44 4.70
CA TYR A 89 -8.95 0.51 3.78
C TYR A 89 -7.57 0.02 3.37
N LEU A 90 -7.34 -0.15 2.06
CA LEU A 90 -6.08 -0.63 1.49
C LEU A 90 -5.28 0.54 0.93
N LEU A 91 -4.07 0.70 1.44
CA LEU A 91 -3.16 1.78 1.12
C LEU A 91 -2.03 1.26 0.21
N GLN A 92 -1.78 1.97 -0.91
CA GLN A 92 -0.73 1.59 -1.86
C GLN A 92 0.67 1.91 -1.34
N GLY A 93 1.66 1.17 -1.84
CA GLY A 93 3.07 1.50 -1.64
C GLY A 93 3.53 2.70 -2.48
N MET A 94 4.79 3.11 -2.27
CA MET A 94 5.44 4.17 -3.05
C MET A 94 5.32 3.90 -4.55
N THR A 95 5.09 4.95 -5.34
CA THR A 95 4.84 4.96 -6.80
C THR A 95 3.56 4.26 -7.25
N GLY A 96 2.82 3.61 -6.35
CA GLY A 96 1.56 2.95 -6.66
C GLY A 96 0.43 3.96 -6.94
N GLN A 97 -0.35 3.68 -7.97
CA GLN A 97 -1.65 4.28 -8.26
C GLN A 97 -2.73 3.21 -8.11
N VAL A 98 -4.01 3.60 -8.09
CA VAL A 98 -5.10 2.64 -7.88
C VAL A 98 -5.09 1.48 -8.89
N ASP A 99 -4.65 1.71 -10.13
CA ASP A 99 -4.55 0.67 -11.16
C ASP A 99 -3.55 -0.45 -10.82
N MET A 100 -2.61 -0.21 -9.90
CA MET A 100 -1.67 -1.25 -9.47
C MET A 100 -2.38 -2.52 -8.97
N TRP A 101 -3.57 -2.38 -8.40
CA TRP A 101 -4.33 -3.51 -7.85
C TRP A 101 -4.81 -4.50 -8.90
N ARG A 102 -4.85 -4.10 -10.18
CA ARG A 102 -5.17 -4.99 -11.31
C ARG A 102 -3.96 -5.35 -12.17
N ASN A 103 -2.75 -4.90 -11.82
CA ASN A 103 -1.53 -5.23 -12.56
C ASN A 103 -1.30 -6.74 -12.54
N ARG A 104 -1.21 -7.31 -13.72
CA ARG A 104 -1.00 -8.76 -13.90
C ARG A 104 0.45 -9.03 -14.28
N THR A 105 1.04 -10.02 -13.64
CA THR A 105 2.33 -10.60 -14.03
C THR A 105 2.15 -12.03 -14.49
N PRO A 106 3.02 -12.57 -15.33
CA PRO A 106 2.92 -13.97 -15.78
C PRO A 106 2.84 -14.93 -14.58
N PHE A 107 1.95 -15.91 -14.69
CA PHE A 107 1.75 -17.01 -13.72
C PHE A 107 1.27 -16.57 -12.32
N ARG A 108 0.86 -15.32 -12.13
CA ARG A 108 0.38 -14.82 -10.84
C ARG A 108 -0.99 -14.14 -10.99
N LYS A 109 -1.83 -14.33 -9.99
CA LYS A 109 -3.05 -13.55 -9.84
C LYS A 109 -2.70 -12.11 -9.45
N ASN A 110 -3.48 -11.16 -9.95
CA ASN A 110 -3.39 -9.78 -9.45
C ASN A 110 -4.07 -9.65 -8.08
N SER A 111 -3.93 -8.48 -7.46
CA SER A 111 -4.45 -8.28 -6.11
C SER A 111 -5.97 -8.43 -6.03
N LEU A 112 -6.73 -7.92 -7.03
CA LEU A 112 -8.19 -8.05 -7.04
C LEU A 112 -8.63 -9.52 -7.17
N GLU A 113 -7.90 -10.33 -7.92
CA GLU A 113 -8.17 -11.78 -8.04
C GLU A 113 -7.89 -12.51 -6.72
N LEU A 114 -6.83 -12.10 -5.99
CA LEU A 114 -6.52 -12.64 -4.66
C LEU A 114 -7.59 -12.25 -3.63
N TYR A 115 -8.10 -11.02 -3.70
CA TYR A 115 -9.16 -10.56 -2.80
C TYR A 115 -10.50 -11.23 -3.09
N ASP A 116 -10.81 -11.44 -4.38
CA ASP A 116 -12.01 -12.18 -4.79
C ASP A 116 -11.97 -13.62 -4.28
N ASP A 117 -10.84 -14.31 -4.42
CA ASP A 117 -10.67 -15.67 -3.89
C ASP A 117 -10.83 -15.71 -2.37
N LEU A 118 -10.22 -14.74 -1.67
CA LEU A 118 -10.31 -14.65 -0.23
C LEU A 118 -11.75 -14.45 0.24
N LEU A 119 -12.44 -13.44 -0.32
CA LEU A 119 -13.77 -13.03 0.15
C LEU A 119 -14.90 -13.93 -0.35
N ALA A 120 -14.60 -14.84 -1.27
CA ALA A 120 -15.51 -15.90 -1.69
C ALA A 120 -15.30 -17.20 -0.92
N ASP A 121 -14.29 -17.33 -0.08
CA ASP A 121 -14.09 -18.44 0.84
C ASP A 121 -15.19 -18.39 1.93
N PRO A 122 -16.05 -19.43 2.10
CA PRO A 122 -17.12 -19.43 3.10
C PRO A 122 -16.63 -19.30 4.54
N SER A 123 -15.36 -19.63 4.82
CA SER A 123 -14.76 -19.47 6.16
C SER A 123 -14.28 -18.04 6.45
N MET A 124 -14.25 -17.18 5.43
CA MET A 124 -13.80 -15.80 5.55
C MET A 124 -14.95 -14.89 6.01
N PRO A 125 -14.82 -14.17 7.14
CA PRO A 125 -15.79 -13.16 7.50
C PRO A 125 -15.88 -12.09 6.39
N PRO A 126 -17.08 -11.80 5.86
CA PRO A 126 -17.22 -10.85 4.77
C PRO A 126 -16.85 -9.44 5.22
N CYS A 127 -16.13 -8.70 4.39
CA CYS A 127 -15.80 -7.29 4.61
C CYS A 127 -15.75 -6.54 3.29
N ILE A 128 -15.95 -5.22 3.35
CA ILE A 128 -15.77 -4.31 2.23
C ILE A 128 -14.29 -3.92 2.19
N LEU A 129 -13.67 -3.95 0.99
CA LEU A 129 -12.33 -3.42 0.80
C LEU A 129 -12.39 -2.10 0.05
N VAL A 130 -11.74 -1.07 0.57
CA VAL A 130 -11.65 0.26 -0.03
C VAL A 130 -10.21 0.50 -0.48
N LEU A 131 -10.01 0.65 -1.77
CA LEU A 131 -8.71 0.86 -2.39
C LEU A 131 -8.55 2.36 -2.65
N VAL A 132 -7.75 3.01 -1.82
CA VAL A 132 -7.60 4.48 -1.81
C VAL A 132 -6.40 4.88 -2.66
N ASP A 133 -6.55 5.91 -3.48
CA ASP A 133 -5.43 6.49 -4.23
C ASP A 133 -4.90 7.75 -3.54
N CYS A 134 -3.71 7.64 -2.95
CA CYS A 134 -2.96 8.75 -2.36
C CYS A 134 -1.63 9.00 -3.08
N TRP A 135 -1.56 8.65 -4.36
CA TRP A 135 -0.41 8.94 -5.21
C TRP A 135 -0.22 10.45 -5.41
N THR A 136 1.02 10.86 -5.58
CA THR A 136 1.41 12.23 -5.95
C THR A 136 2.39 12.20 -7.11
N SER A 137 2.58 13.31 -7.80
CA SER A 137 3.60 13.46 -8.84
C SER A 137 5.04 13.31 -8.32
N LEU A 138 5.24 13.23 -7.00
CA LEU A 138 6.51 12.84 -6.36
C LEU A 138 6.57 11.34 -6.03
N GLY A 139 5.52 10.57 -6.32
CA GLY A 139 5.48 9.12 -6.13
C GLY A 139 4.63 8.65 -4.94
N GLY A 140 4.33 9.50 -3.96
CA GLY A 140 3.51 9.15 -2.80
C GLY A 140 3.28 10.33 -1.87
N SER A 141 2.53 10.12 -0.81
CA SER A 141 2.16 11.13 0.20
C SER A 141 2.47 10.68 1.63
N GLN A 142 2.94 9.46 1.81
CA GLN A 142 3.07 8.78 3.11
C GLN A 142 1.78 8.85 3.95
N PHE A 143 0.66 9.14 3.31
CA PHE A 143 -0.66 9.27 3.97
C PHE A 143 -0.67 10.32 5.09
N LEU A 144 0.15 11.36 4.96
CA LEU A 144 0.28 12.47 5.89
C LEU A 144 -0.29 13.77 5.32
N ASP A 145 -0.58 14.72 6.20
CA ASP A 145 -0.80 16.10 5.83
C ASP A 145 0.56 16.82 5.80
N SER A 146 0.96 17.28 4.61
CA SER A 146 2.23 17.97 4.42
C SER A 146 2.09 19.15 3.47
N GLY A 147 2.78 20.25 3.79
CA GLY A 147 2.94 21.38 2.87
C GLY A 147 3.64 21.02 1.56
N GLY A 148 4.42 19.94 1.53
CA GLY A 148 5.16 19.49 0.36
C GLY A 148 4.36 18.64 -0.62
N THR A 149 3.33 17.93 -0.14
CA THR A 149 2.54 17.01 -0.96
C THR A 149 1.04 17.33 -0.97
N GLY A 150 0.47 17.76 0.14
CA GLY A 150 -0.96 17.97 0.31
C GLY A 150 -1.50 17.31 1.60
N ARG A 151 -2.80 17.46 1.84
CA ARG A 151 -3.47 16.96 3.06
C ARG A 151 -4.05 15.56 2.87
N TYR A 152 -3.18 14.57 2.63
CA TYR A 152 -3.62 13.21 2.30
C TYR A 152 -4.12 12.41 3.50
N HIS A 153 -3.69 12.75 4.72
CA HIS A 153 -4.26 12.16 5.93
C HIS A 153 -5.70 12.65 6.16
N SER A 154 -5.91 13.96 6.04
CA SER A 154 -7.27 14.53 6.06
C SER A 154 -8.13 13.99 4.93
N PHE A 155 -7.60 13.86 3.72
CA PHE A 155 -8.33 13.24 2.59
C PHE A 155 -8.85 11.84 2.95
N LEU A 156 -7.97 10.96 3.44
CA LEU A 156 -8.36 9.61 3.85
C LEU A 156 -9.40 9.62 4.97
N CYS A 157 -9.15 10.40 6.03
CA CYS A 157 -9.90 10.29 7.27
C CYS A 157 -11.17 11.16 7.31
N GLU A 158 -11.15 12.31 6.64
CA GLU A 158 -12.24 13.31 6.74
C GLU A 158 -13.12 13.33 5.48
N GLU A 159 -12.65 12.79 4.35
CA GLU A 159 -13.44 12.76 3.11
C GLU A 159 -13.73 11.33 2.65
N VAL A 160 -12.72 10.45 2.51
CA VAL A 160 -12.92 9.08 2.01
C VAL A 160 -13.74 8.25 3.00
N VAL A 161 -13.39 8.22 4.29
CA VAL A 161 -14.10 7.40 5.29
C VAL A 161 -15.58 7.77 5.38
N PRO A 162 -15.95 9.06 5.55
CA PRO A 162 -17.37 9.43 5.58
C PRO A 162 -18.11 9.16 4.26
N ALA A 163 -17.48 9.34 3.10
CA ALA A 163 -18.08 9.08 1.82
C ALA A 163 -18.42 7.58 1.65
N ILE A 164 -17.52 6.70 2.07
CA ILE A 164 -17.77 5.25 2.05
C ILE A 164 -18.88 4.84 3.00
N ASP A 165 -18.92 5.41 4.20
CA ASP A 165 -19.99 5.10 5.16
C ASP A 165 -21.36 5.61 4.71
N ALA A 166 -21.41 6.70 3.95
CA ALA A 166 -22.65 7.25 3.38
C ALA A 166 -23.16 6.43 2.20
N GLU A 167 -22.27 5.91 1.34
CA GLU A 167 -22.65 5.24 0.09
C GLU A 167 -22.88 3.75 0.27
N PHE A 168 -22.14 3.08 1.17
CA PHE A 168 -22.15 1.64 1.30
C PHE A 168 -22.71 1.17 2.65
N ARG A 169 -23.15 -0.08 2.70
CA ARG A 169 -23.62 -0.73 3.94
C ARG A 169 -22.46 -1.13 4.83
N THR A 170 -21.75 -0.14 5.35
CA THR A 170 -20.66 -0.32 6.31
C THR A 170 -21.20 -0.41 7.74
N LEU A 171 -20.41 -0.99 8.64
CA LEU A 171 -20.51 -0.80 10.08
C LEU A 171 -19.64 0.42 10.42
N PRO A 172 -20.23 1.62 10.69
CA PRO A 172 -19.45 2.87 10.73
C PRO A 172 -18.66 3.09 12.02
N GLN A 173 -18.83 2.20 13.02
CA GLN A 173 -18.09 2.30 14.27
C GLN A 173 -16.62 1.88 14.08
N ARG A 174 -15.71 2.50 14.83
CA ARG A 174 -14.28 2.21 14.77
C ARG A 174 -13.95 0.72 14.96
N GLU A 175 -14.75 0.04 15.77
CA GLU A 175 -14.60 -1.39 16.11
C GLU A 175 -14.67 -2.29 14.87
N HIS A 176 -15.24 -1.80 13.80
CA HIS A 176 -15.46 -2.52 12.55
C HIS A 176 -14.66 -1.93 11.38
N ARG A 177 -13.68 -1.05 11.66
CA ARG A 177 -12.86 -0.43 10.61
C ARG A 177 -11.39 -0.69 10.81
N GLY A 178 -10.75 -1.20 9.76
CA GLY A 178 -9.31 -1.47 9.71
C GLY A 178 -8.63 -0.75 8.56
N VAL A 179 -7.31 -0.63 8.66
CA VAL A 179 -6.44 -0.08 7.62
C VAL A 179 -5.28 -1.04 7.37
N ALA A 180 -4.93 -1.26 6.11
CA ALA A 180 -3.85 -2.17 5.73
C ALA A 180 -3.07 -1.62 4.54
N GLY A 181 -1.79 -1.99 4.43
CA GLY A 181 -0.98 -1.58 3.31
C GLY A 181 0.40 -2.22 3.30
N LYS A 182 1.15 -1.99 2.22
CA LYS A 182 2.52 -2.49 2.06
C LYS A 182 3.48 -1.33 1.84
N SER A 183 4.71 -1.44 2.37
CA SER A 183 5.74 -0.41 2.18
C SER A 183 5.26 0.94 2.74
N SER A 184 5.30 2.01 1.96
CA SER A 184 4.67 3.29 2.33
C SER A 184 3.20 3.13 2.78
N GLY A 185 2.43 2.21 2.17
CA GLY A 185 1.06 1.90 2.62
C GLY A 185 1.02 1.20 3.98
N GLY A 186 2.01 0.35 4.27
CA GLY A 186 2.19 -0.28 5.58
C GLY A 186 2.55 0.75 6.67
N TYR A 187 3.42 1.69 6.33
CA TYR A 187 3.68 2.90 7.14
C TYR A 187 2.39 3.68 7.39
N GLY A 188 1.66 4.00 6.31
CA GLY A 188 0.39 4.71 6.39
C GLY A 188 -0.63 4.00 7.29
N ALA A 189 -0.67 2.66 7.28
CA ALA A 189 -1.55 1.88 8.16
C ALA A 189 -1.16 2.05 9.64
N MET A 190 0.14 1.96 9.97
CA MET A 190 0.62 2.15 11.35
C MET A 190 0.33 3.56 11.85
N VAL A 191 0.71 4.57 11.08
CA VAL A 191 0.56 5.97 11.49
C VAL A 191 -0.91 6.39 11.56
N THR A 192 -1.73 6.00 10.58
CA THR A 192 -3.17 6.33 10.58
C THR A 192 -3.88 5.72 11.79
N ALA A 193 -3.59 4.47 12.15
CA ALA A 193 -4.19 3.85 13.32
C ALA A 193 -3.79 4.53 14.65
N LEU A 194 -2.54 5.01 14.74
CA LEU A 194 -2.06 5.75 15.91
C LEU A 194 -2.60 7.19 15.99
N LEU A 195 -2.83 7.85 14.86
CA LEU A 195 -3.33 9.23 14.80
C LEU A 195 -4.85 9.32 14.88
N ARG A 196 -5.56 8.32 14.37
CA ARG A 196 -7.04 8.30 14.30
C ARG A 196 -7.63 7.06 14.98
N PRO A 197 -7.35 6.88 16.29
CA PRO A 197 -7.96 5.81 17.09
C PRO A 197 -9.48 5.95 17.21
N ASP A 198 -10.03 7.12 16.90
CA ASP A 198 -11.47 7.37 16.78
C ASP A 198 -12.09 6.72 15.53
N LEU A 199 -11.32 6.46 14.48
CA LEU A 199 -11.79 5.88 13.23
C LEU A 199 -11.39 4.42 13.05
N PHE A 200 -10.20 4.02 13.49
CA PHE A 200 -9.66 2.69 13.21
C PHE A 200 -9.35 1.92 14.49
N SER A 201 -9.69 0.64 14.52
CA SER A 201 -9.37 -0.27 15.62
C SER A 201 -8.47 -1.43 15.20
N GLY A 202 -8.17 -1.58 13.92
CA GLY A 202 -7.28 -2.61 13.42
C GLY A 202 -6.30 -2.10 12.37
N LEU A 203 -5.07 -2.60 12.40
CA LEU A 203 -4.07 -2.33 11.38
C LEU A 203 -3.39 -3.62 10.89
N ALA A 204 -3.01 -3.64 9.60
CA ALA A 204 -2.12 -4.64 9.04
C ALA A 204 -1.03 -3.95 8.20
N SER A 205 0.22 -4.12 8.60
CA SER A 205 1.38 -3.54 7.92
C SER A 205 2.24 -4.63 7.29
N HIS A 206 2.32 -4.63 5.96
CA HIS A 206 3.16 -5.53 5.18
C HIS A 206 4.45 -4.79 4.80
N ALA A 207 5.56 -5.14 5.41
CA ALA A 207 6.85 -4.49 5.18
C ALA A 207 6.70 -2.94 5.16
N GLY A 208 6.07 -2.37 6.19
CA GLY A 208 5.88 -0.92 6.32
C GLY A 208 7.13 -0.21 6.80
N ASP A 209 7.33 1.03 6.32
CA ASP A 209 8.49 1.83 6.70
C ASP A 209 8.46 2.12 8.21
N ALA A 210 9.48 1.70 8.93
CA ALA A 210 9.61 1.90 10.37
C ALA A 210 11.09 1.78 10.75
N LEU A 211 11.48 2.33 11.90
CA LEU A 211 12.86 2.42 12.35
C LEU A 211 13.71 3.16 11.31
N PHE A 212 13.49 4.45 11.18
CA PHE A 212 13.97 5.29 10.07
C PHE A 212 15.50 5.33 9.93
N GLU A 213 16.23 5.02 10.99
CA GLU A 213 17.68 4.84 10.96
C GLU A 213 18.10 3.66 10.07
N TYR A 214 17.24 2.66 9.87
CA TYR A 214 17.54 1.50 9.05
C TYR A 214 16.93 1.57 7.66
N CYS A 215 15.70 2.05 7.53
CA CYS A 215 15.04 2.07 6.23
C CYS A 215 15.43 3.27 5.35
N TYR A 216 15.96 4.37 5.92
CA TYR A 216 16.29 5.56 5.14
C TYR A 216 17.77 5.96 5.17
N LEU A 217 18.45 5.96 6.34
CA LEU A 217 19.85 6.38 6.45
C LEU A 217 20.80 5.66 5.49
N PRO A 218 20.69 4.33 5.25
CA PRO A 218 21.62 3.61 4.37
C PRO A 218 21.63 4.14 2.93
N GLU A 219 20.53 4.77 2.48
CA GLU A 219 20.44 5.30 1.12
C GLU A 219 20.96 6.74 0.97
N PHE A 220 21.10 7.51 2.04
CA PHE A 220 21.54 8.90 1.97
C PHE A 220 22.91 9.11 1.29
N PRO A 221 23.93 8.29 1.56
CA PRO A 221 25.20 8.41 0.85
C PRO A 221 25.07 8.20 -0.66
N ASN A 222 24.20 7.30 -1.09
CA ASN A 222 23.93 7.08 -2.52
C ASN A 222 23.25 8.30 -3.15
N VAL A 223 22.23 8.86 -2.49
CA VAL A 223 21.52 10.06 -2.96
C VAL A 223 22.47 11.24 -3.11
N VAL A 224 23.32 11.51 -2.09
CA VAL A 224 24.33 12.58 -2.14
C VAL A 224 25.25 12.40 -3.34
N ARG A 225 25.81 11.20 -3.51
CA ARG A 225 26.73 10.89 -4.61
C ARG A 225 26.08 11.09 -5.97
N ILE A 226 24.89 10.55 -6.18
CA ILE A 226 24.18 10.62 -7.47
C ILE A 226 23.84 12.08 -7.81
N LEU A 227 23.25 12.82 -6.88
CA LEU A 227 22.90 14.22 -7.10
C LEU A 227 24.13 15.08 -7.38
N ARG A 228 25.20 14.91 -6.61
CA ARG A 228 26.44 15.68 -6.80
C ARG A 228 27.08 15.38 -8.16
N ASP A 229 27.25 14.11 -8.50
CA ASP A 229 28.06 13.68 -9.63
C ASP A 229 27.31 13.77 -10.97
N GLN A 230 25.98 13.56 -10.95
CA GLN A 230 25.16 13.52 -12.19
C GLN A 230 24.29 14.77 -12.38
N TYR A 231 23.85 15.40 -11.30
CA TYR A 231 22.86 16.48 -11.35
C TYR A 231 23.36 17.78 -10.70
N GLN A 232 24.65 17.91 -10.42
CA GLN A 232 25.26 19.11 -9.82
C GLN A 232 24.60 19.54 -8.50
N GLY A 233 24.14 18.59 -7.71
CA GLY A 233 23.47 18.82 -6.44
C GLY A 233 22.03 19.33 -6.54
N SER A 234 21.37 19.20 -7.71
CA SER A 234 20.03 19.72 -7.92
C SER A 234 19.01 18.63 -8.20
N PHE A 235 17.93 18.60 -7.41
CA PHE A 235 16.74 17.79 -7.69
C PHE A 235 15.95 18.31 -8.88
N GLU A 236 15.94 19.62 -9.15
CA GLU A 236 15.27 20.20 -10.32
C GLU A 236 15.85 19.61 -11.60
N ARG A 237 17.19 19.55 -11.71
CA ARG A 237 17.88 18.91 -12.84
C ARG A 237 17.58 17.42 -12.96
N PHE A 238 17.50 16.73 -11.83
CA PHE A 238 17.07 15.33 -11.83
C PHE A 238 15.64 15.19 -12.35
N TRP A 239 14.69 16.04 -11.91
CA TRP A 239 13.30 15.99 -12.37
C TRP A 239 13.16 16.37 -13.84
N GLU A 240 13.93 17.32 -14.36
CA GLU A 240 13.98 17.66 -15.77
C GLU A 240 14.45 16.45 -16.60
N ASP A 241 15.55 15.83 -16.22
CA ASP A 241 16.06 14.61 -16.86
C ASP A 241 15.07 13.46 -16.75
N PHE A 242 14.55 13.18 -15.57
CA PHE A 242 13.59 12.09 -15.32
C PHE A 242 12.35 12.23 -16.20
N ARG A 243 11.75 13.43 -16.29
CA ARG A 243 10.56 13.67 -17.09
C ARG A 243 10.82 13.66 -18.61
N SER A 244 12.04 13.87 -19.02
CA SER A 244 12.45 13.79 -20.44
C SER A 244 12.59 12.35 -20.95
N ARG A 245 12.66 11.38 -20.04
CA ARG A 245 12.89 9.94 -20.32
C ARG A 245 11.59 9.14 -20.18
N PRO A 246 11.50 7.94 -20.79
CA PRO A 246 10.36 7.03 -20.56
C PRO A 246 10.38 6.47 -19.15
N GLY A 247 9.71 7.13 -18.20
CA GLY A 247 9.54 6.67 -16.82
C GLY A 247 10.85 6.40 -16.07
N MET A 248 10.80 5.52 -15.08
CA MET A 248 11.96 5.10 -14.26
C MET A 248 12.92 4.22 -15.07
N SER A 249 13.68 4.82 -15.97
CA SER A 249 14.56 4.10 -16.90
C SER A 249 16.00 3.95 -16.42
N GLN A 250 16.38 4.57 -15.29
CA GLN A 250 17.68 4.41 -14.66
C GLN A 250 17.56 3.70 -13.31
N PRO A 251 18.54 2.82 -12.96
CA PRO A 251 18.51 2.09 -11.68
C PRO A 251 18.52 2.98 -10.43
N THR A 252 18.99 4.24 -10.59
CA THR A 252 19.13 5.23 -9.52
C THR A 252 17.89 6.06 -9.28
N ASP A 253 16.93 6.09 -10.23
CA ASP A 253 15.75 6.96 -10.18
C ASP A 253 14.92 6.74 -8.92
N GLY A 254 14.65 5.49 -8.56
CA GLY A 254 13.88 5.14 -7.38
C GLY A 254 14.46 5.69 -6.07
N LYS A 255 15.80 5.72 -5.95
CA LYS A 255 16.49 6.25 -4.75
C LYS A 255 16.31 7.76 -4.61
N LEU A 256 16.43 8.50 -5.71
CA LEU A 256 16.26 9.95 -5.74
C LEU A 256 14.81 10.35 -5.50
N ILE A 257 13.88 9.67 -6.19
CA ILE A 257 12.42 9.89 -6.01
C ILE A 257 12.05 9.64 -4.55
N ASN A 258 12.47 8.50 -3.98
CA ASN A 258 12.16 8.15 -2.60
C ASN A 258 12.68 9.22 -1.63
N ALA A 259 13.95 9.61 -1.71
CA ALA A 259 14.53 10.60 -0.80
C ALA A 259 13.81 11.96 -0.89
N TYR A 260 13.47 12.42 -2.09
CA TYR A 260 12.80 13.70 -2.27
C TYR A 260 11.33 13.66 -1.83
N CYS A 261 10.62 12.58 -2.15
CA CYS A 261 9.25 12.36 -1.71
C CYS A 261 9.15 12.29 -0.18
N MET A 262 10.05 11.54 0.46
CA MET A 262 10.08 11.47 1.94
C MET A 262 10.39 12.83 2.55
N ALA A 263 11.31 13.63 1.96
CA ALA A 263 11.55 15.00 2.41
C ALA A 263 10.30 15.89 2.24
N ALA A 264 9.56 15.73 1.15
CA ALA A 264 8.30 16.44 0.94
C ALA A 264 7.23 16.07 1.98
N CYS A 265 7.20 14.82 2.42
CA CYS A 265 6.24 14.34 3.41
C CYS A 265 6.64 14.72 4.84
N TYR A 266 7.91 14.53 5.22
CA TYR A 266 8.33 14.60 6.62
C TYR A 266 8.95 15.94 7.02
N SER A 267 9.49 16.69 6.07
CA SER A 267 10.30 17.87 6.37
C SER A 267 10.15 19.01 5.37
N ALA A 268 9.00 19.13 4.71
CA ALA A 268 8.72 20.36 3.95
C ALA A 268 8.80 21.59 4.86
N GLY A 269 9.41 22.66 4.35
CA GLY A 269 9.45 23.97 5.02
C GLY A 269 8.08 24.63 5.05
N ALA A 270 8.01 25.80 5.66
CA ALA A 270 6.76 26.57 5.73
C ALA A 270 6.25 27.01 4.34
N ASP A 271 7.15 27.10 3.36
CA ASP A 271 6.86 27.36 1.95
C ASP A 271 6.48 26.09 1.15
N GLY A 272 6.46 24.93 1.81
CA GLY A 272 6.21 23.63 1.21
C GLY A 272 7.40 23.04 0.43
N VAL A 273 8.57 23.68 0.44
CA VAL A 273 9.77 23.14 -0.21
C VAL A 273 10.35 22.00 0.62
N PRO A 274 10.62 20.83 0.00
CA PRO A 274 11.25 19.72 0.70
C PRO A 274 12.64 20.06 1.23
N GLU A 275 12.90 19.77 2.49
CA GLU A 275 14.21 19.92 3.10
C GLU A 275 14.84 18.55 3.35
N LEU A 276 16.02 18.31 2.76
CA LEU A 276 16.73 17.04 2.99
C LEU A 276 17.39 17.00 4.37
N PRO A 277 17.41 15.83 5.03
CA PRO A 277 18.04 15.67 6.34
C PRO A 277 19.58 15.62 6.26
N PHE A 278 20.16 15.88 5.11
CA PHE A 278 21.61 15.95 4.89
C PHE A 278 21.96 17.08 3.92
N ASP A 279 23.21 17.52 3.99
CA ASP A 279 23.77 18.52 3.09
C ASP A 279 24.26 17.84 1.80
N LEU A 280 23.87 18.35 0.64
CA LEU A 280 24.16 17.74 -0.65
C LEU A 280 25.64 17.83 -1.06
N LEU A 281 26.38 18.82 -0.55
CA LEU A 281 27.80 18.99 -0.87
C LEU A 281 28.68 18.10 -0.02
N SER A 282 28.44 18.12 1.30
CA SER A 282 29.29 17.46 2.28
C SER A 282 28.79 16.08 2.73
N GLY A 283 27.51 15.77 2.49
CA GLY A 283 26.84 14.59 3.03
C GLY A 283 26.56 14.66 4.54
N ARG A 284 26.90 15.78 5.22
CA ARG A 284 26.73 15.89 6.65
C ARG A 284 25.24 15.93 7.00
N MET A 285 24.86 15.17 8.04
CA MET A 285 23.50 15.21 8.56
C MET A 285 23.12 16.61 9.05
N ARG A 286 21.86 16.97 8.82
CA ARG A 286 21.21 18.19 9.34
C ARG A 286 20.28 17.77 10.49
N PRO A 287 20.77 17.79 11.75
CA PRO A 287 20.05 17.17 12.88
C PRO A 287 18.62 17.70 13.07
N THR A 288 18.42 19.02 12.87
CA THR A 288 17.09 19.63 13.00
C THR A 288 16.09 19.11 11.97
N VAL A 289 16.52 18.82 10.75
CA VAL A 289 15.68 18.25 9.70
C VAL A 289 15.46 16.76 9.96
N TRP A 290 16.53 16.03 10.33
CA TRP A 290 16.42 14.61 10.66
C TRP A 290 15.48 14.36 11.84
N ASN A 291 15.50 15.19 12.85
CA ASN A 291 14.58 15.09 13.99
C ASN A 291 13.10 15.28 13.57
N ARG A 292 12.82 16.07 12.53
CA ARG A 292 11.46 16.15 11.96
C ARG A 292 11.03 14.82 11.31
N TRP A 293 11.97 14.11 10.63
CA TRP A 293 11.69 12.77 10.12
C TRP A 293 11.42 11.81 11.27
N LEU A 294 12.31 11.77 12.27
CA LEU A 294 12.17 10.86 13.42
C LEU A 294 10.88 11.04 14.20
N ALA A 295 10.30 12.24 14.19
CA ALA A 295 8.99 12.49 14.80
C ALA A 295 7.84 11.73 14.07
N TRP A 296 8.05 11.31 12.82
CA TRP A 296 7.12 10.53 12.03
C TRP A 296 7.44 9.03 12.01
N ASP A 297 8.50 8.59 12.67
CA ASP A 297 8.83 7.17 12.78
C ASP A 297 7.80 6.46 13.68
N PRO A 298 7.03 5.48 13.16
CA PRO A 298 6.00 4.81 13.94
C PRO A 298 6.55 4.12 15.20
N VAL A 299 7.80 3.66 15.19
CA VAL A 299 8.45 3.07 16.40
C VAL A 299 8.53 4.10 17.52
N ARG A 300 8.86 5.36 17.21
CA ARG A 300 8.95 6.45 18.16
C ARG A 300 7.57 7.00 18.56
N MET A 301 6.64 7.01 17.61
CA MET A 301 5.29 7.49 17.86
C MET A 301 4.52 6.65 18.88
N VAL A 302 4.85 5.37 19.05
CA VAL A 302 4.17 4.47 20.01
C VAL A 302 4.14 5.06 21.42
N ALA A 303 5.25 5.59 21.90
CA ALA A 303 5.34 6.16 23.25
C ALA A 303 4.42 7.38 23.42
N ASP A 304 4.39 8.28 22.43
CA ASP A 304 3.57 9.49 22.46
C ASP A 304 2.09 9.22 22.17
N ARG A 305 1.75 8.04 21.65
CA ARG A 305 0.41 7.59 21.25
C ARG A 305 -0.03 6.32 22.01
N SER A 306 0.44 6.16 23.22
CA SER A 306 0.19 4.96 24.05
C SER A 306 -1.30 4.62 24.16
N ASP A 307 -2.16 5.61 24.44
CA ASP A 307 -3.61 5.38 24.54
C ASP A 307 -4.23 4.89 23.22
N ALA A 308 -3.79 5.45 22.10
CA ALA A 308 -4.22 5.00 20.78
C ALA A 308 -3.78 3.56 20.53
N ALA A 309 -2.52 3.23 20.81
CA ALA A 309 -1.97 1.88 20.65
C ALA A 309 -2.72 0.84 21.49
N HIS A 310 -3.01 1.13 22.77
CA HIS A 310 -3.81 0.26 23.64
C HIS A 310 -5.25 0.07 23.18
N SER A 311 -5.81 1.05 22.45
CA SER A 311 -7.17 0.98 21.95
C SER A 311 -7.34 0.07 20.73
N LEU A 312 -6.24 -0.36 20.09
CA LEU A 312 -6.29 -1.23 18.91
C LEU A 312 -6.68 -2.66 19.27
N ARG A 313 -7.62 -3.21 18.52
CA ARG A 313 -8.12 -4.58 18.70
C ARG A 313 -7.32 -5.62 17.93
N ALA A 314 -6.68 -5.22 16.84
CA ALA A 314 -5.96 -6.10 15.94
C ALA A 314 -4.73 -5.42 15.36
N ILE A 315 -3.56 -6.00 15.56
CA ILE A 315 -2.29 -5.51 15.02
C ILE A 315 -1.58 -6.68 14.32
N TYR A 316 -1.48 -6.60 13.00
CA TYR A 316 -0.76 -7.55 12.18
C TYR A 316 0.41 -6.87 11.49
N LEU A 317 1.59 -7.46 11.64
CA LEU A 317 2.83 -7.00 11.02
C LEU A 317 3.47 -8.16 10.28
N ASP A 318 4.08 -7.89 9.13
CA ASP A 318 4.94 -8.87 8.50
C ASP A 318 6.09 -8.21 7.72
N GLY A 319 7.11 -9.02 7.36
CA GLY A 319 8.24 -8.57 6.57
C GLY A 319 9.05 -9.75 6.03
N GLY A 320 9.62 -9.56 4.86
CA GLY A 320 10.55 -10.54 4.27
C GLY A 320 11.92 -10.46 4.93
N ARG A 321 12.49 -11.60 5.35
CA ARG A 321 13.81 -11.67 6.03
C ARG A 321 15.00 -11.20 5.18
N ARG A 322 14.77 -10.93 3.90
CA ARG A 322 15.76 -10.41 2.95
C ARG A 322 15.29 -9.11 2.32
N ASP A 323 14.48 -8.34 3.05
CA ASP A 323 14.00 -7.04 2.60
C ASP A 323 15.17 -6.08 2.41
N GLU A 324 15.30 -5.51 1.23
CA GLU A 324 16.41 -4.64 0.83
C GLU A 324 16.41 -3.30 1.56
N PHE A 325 15.29 -2.96 2.18
CA PHE A 325 15.11 -1.74 2.98
C PHE A 325 15.09 -2.02 4.49
N PHE A 326 15.36 -3.26 4.93
CA PHE A 326 15.39 -3.68 6.34
C PHE A 326 14.05 -3.48 7.06
N LEU A 327 12.92 -3.60 6.33
CA LEU A 327 11.59 -3.31 6.90
C LEU A 327 11.11 -4.40 7.85
N GLU A 328 11.65 -5.61 7.78
CA GLU A 328 11.42 -6.66 8.78
C GLU A 328 12.04 -6.31 10.14
N VAL A 329 13.16 -5.58 10.13
CA VAL A 329 13.78 -5.05 11.36
C VAL A 329 12.89 -3.96 11.94
N GLY A 330 12.38 -3.06 11.10
CA GLY A 330 11.42 -2.02 11.49
C GLY A 330 10.13 -2.59 12.04
N ALA A 331 9.55 -3.61 11.40
CA ALA A 331 8.35 -4.32 11.88
C ALA A 331 8.59 -4.96 13.25
N THR A 332 9.77 -5.54 13.47
CA THR A 332 10.17 -6.11 14.76
C THR A 332 10.31 -5.02 15.83
N ALA A 333 10.97 -3.90 15.49
CA ALA A 333 11.14 -2.78 16.42
C ALA A 333 9.79 -2.15 16.80
N PHE A 334 8.86 -2.00 15.86
CA PHE A 334 7.52 -1.49 16.13
C PHE A 334 6.74 -2.42 17.08
N LYS A 335 6.82 -3.75 16.85
CA LYS A 335 6.25 -4.74 17.79
C LYS A 335 6.84 -4.59 19.20
N VAL A 336 8.17 -4.52 19.30
CA VAL A 336 8.85 -4.37 20.60
C VAL A 336 8.40 -3.10 21.31
N ALA A 337 8.34 -1.96 20.61
CA ALA A 337 7.87 -0.70 21.18
C ALA A 337 6.42 -0.79 21.69
N LEU A 338 5.53 -1.49 20.99
CA LEU A 338 4.16 -1.76 21.44
C LEU A 338 4.15 -2.63 22.71
N GLU A 339 4.97 -3.67 22.76
CA GLU A 339 5.06 -4.57 23.93
C GLU A 339 5.67 -3.86 25.15
N GLU A 340 6.63 -2.95 24.97
CA GLU A 340 7.24 -2.16 26.05
C GLU A 340 6.22 -1.26 26.77
N ILE A 341 5.21 -0.77 26.06
CA ILE A 341 4.11 -0.02 26.67
C ILE A 341 2.95 -0.93 27.15
N GLY A 342 3.07 -2.25 27.01
CA GLY A 342 2.09 -3.22 27.51
C GLY A 342 1.00 -3.65 26.53
N VAL A 343 1.06 -3.26 25.25
CA VAL A 343 0.12 -3.74 24.22
C VAL A 343 0.35 -5.22 23.95
N GLN A 344 -0.72 -6.02 24.02
CA GLN A 344 -0.68 -7.47 23.85
C GLN A 344 -1.28 -7.91 22.52
N GLY A 345 -0.96 -9.14 22.09
CA GLY A 345 -1.59 -9.76 20.92
C GLY A 345 -1.09 -9.23 19.57
N VAL A 346 0.04 -8.54 19.54
CA VAL A 346 0.68 -8.09 18.28
C VAL A 346 1.21 -9.31 17.53
N ARG A 347 0.63 -9.58 16.36
CA ARG A 347 1.10 -10.65 15.48
C ARG A 347 2.20 -10.14 14.56
N LEU A 348 3.34 -10.84 14.54
CA LEU A 348 4.45 -10.60 13.63
C LEU A 348 4.81 -11.88 12.87
N ASP A 349 4.74 -11.84 11.54
CA ASP A 349 5.12 -12.96 10.66
C ASP A 349 6.35 -12.56 9.82
N LEU A 350 7.51 -13.15 10.11
CA LEU A 350 8.72 -12.99 9.27
C LEU A 350 8.90 -14.20 8.35
N PHE A 351 9.00 -13.95 7.06
CA PHE A 351 9.02 -15.00 6.03
C PHE A 351 10.22 -14.87 5.07
N ASP A 352 10.50 -15.91 4.29
CA ASP A 352 11.64 -15.93 3.38
C ASP A 352 11.31 -15.26 2.04
N ALA A 353 11.50 -13.92 1.97
CA ALA A 353 11.36 -13.11 0.76
C ALA A 353 12.16 -11.80 0.89
N GLY A 354 12.32 -11.07 -0.23
CA GLY A 354 12.71 -9.66 -0.28
C GLY A 354 11.49 -8.74 -0.19
N HIS A 355 11.65 -7.46 -0.55
CA HIS A 355 10.58 -6.46 -0.53
C HIS A 355 9.55 -6.64 -1.65
N GLY A 356 10.03 -7.01 -2.85
CA GLY A 356 9.18 -7.16 -4.03
C GLY A 356 8.41 -8.48 -4.10
N GLY A 357 7.23 -8.45 -4.75
CA GLY A 357 6.47 -9.66 -5.08
C GLY A 357 5.77 -10.33 -3.89
N ILE A 358 5.53 -9.60 -2.81
CA ILE A 358 4.88 -10.12 -1.58
C ILE A 358 3.39 -9.77 -1.50
N GLU A 359 2.76 -9.37 -2.60
CA GLU A 359 1.33 -8.99 -2.64
C GLU A 359 0.39 -10.11 -2.18
N TYR A 360 0.84 -11.37 -2.27
CA TYR A 360 0.13 -12.54 -1.74
C TYR A 360 -0.04 -12.52 -0.20
N ARG A 361 0.63 -11.60 0.50
CA ARG A 361 0.50 -11.42 1.95
C ARG A 361 -0.73 -10.61 2.34
N TYR A 362 -1.22 -9.71 1.47
CA TYR A 362 -2.43 -8.94 1.75
C TYR A 362 -3.63 -9.81 2.19
N PRO A 363 -3.96 -10.93 1.53
CA PRO A 363 -5.02 -11.82 1.98
C PRO A 363 -4.88 -12.28 3.44
N ILE A 364 -3.66 -12.46 3.94
CA ILE A 364 -3.41 -12.90 5.33
C ILE A 364 -3.75 -11.77 6.31
N GLY A 365 -3.27 -10.54 6.04
CA GLY A 365 -3.59 -9.37 6.85
C GLY A 365 -5.07 -9.02 6.81
N ILE A 366 -5.70 -9.08 5.63
CA ILE A 366 -7.14 -8.83 5.46
C ILE A 366 -7.96 -9.85 6.26
N ARG A 367 -7.65 -11.16 6.19
CA ARG A 367 -8.33 -12.19 6.98
C ARG A 367 -8.19 -11.92 8.48
N PHE A 368 -6.98 -11.64 8.95
CA PHE A 368 -6.71 -11.33 10.35
C PHE A 368 -7.56 -10.14 10.84
N LEU A 369 -7.62 -9.08 10.06
CA LEU A 369 -8.44 -7.92 10.38
C LEU A 369 -9.93 -8.25 10.35
N ALA A 370 -10.42 -8.92 9.31
CA ALA A 370 -11.83 -9.23 9.17
C ALA A 370 -12.36 -10.12 10.31
N GLU A 371 -11.54 -11.07 10.80
CA GLU A 371 -11.86 -11.90 11.95
C GLU A 371 -12.00 -11.08 13.24
N ALA A 372 -11.16 -10.08 13.44
CA ALA A 372 -11.18 -9.21 14.61
C ALA A 372 -12.26 -8.12 14.57
N LEU A 373 -12.59 -7.66 13.35
CA LEU A 373 -13.50 -6.53 13.12
C LEU A 373 -14.97 -6.95 12.87
N ARG A 374 -15.25 -8.25 12.77
CA ARG A 374 -16.62 -8.74 12.56
C ARG A 374 -17.57 -8.27 13.67
N ALA A 375 -18.85 -8.11 13.35
CA ALA A 375 -19.88 -7.93 14.34
C ALA A 375 -19.99 -9.18 15.25
N SER A 376 -20.23 -8.96 16.52
CA SER A 376 -20.40 -10.03 17.53
C SER A 376 -21.66 -10.82 17.24
#